data_a3e739371ac86af0fe89f00628ab5d8e
#
_entry.id   a3e739371ac86af0fe89f00628ab5d8e
#
_cell.length_a   1.000
_cell.length_b   1.000
_cell.length_c   1.000
_cell.angle_alpha   90.00
_cell.angle_beta   90.00
_cell.angle_gamma   90.00
#
_symmetry.space_group_name_H-M   'P 1'
#
loop_
_entity.id
_entity.type
_entity.pdbx_description
1 polymer ?
#
loop_
_entity_poly.entity_id
_entity_poly.type
_entity_poly.pdbx_seq_one_letter_code
_entity_poly.pdbx_strand_id
1 'polypeptide(L)'
;LVVAESPVNFTGRPRMATTINGSIPAPTLKLREGDTVTIRVTNRLREATSIHWHGIILPYQMDGVPGVSFPGIAPGETFTYQFRLEQTGTYWYHSHSGTQEQTGMYGALIVEPRDADPIRADRDYVVQLSDWTDEDPMRVLAKLKAQSDYYNFNQPTAIDFFRDVADMGLSRALDKRAM
;
A
#
# COMPACT_ATOMS: atom_id res chain seq x y z
N LEU A 1 5.28 -8.77 -14.33
CA LEU A 1 4.62 -8.98 -13.05
C LEU A 1 3.39 -9.87 -13.26
N VAL A 2 3.14 -10.79 -12.34
CA VAL A 2 1.96 -11.66 -12.35
C VAL A 2 1.16 -11.42 -11.09
N VAL A 3 -0.09 -11.01 -11.23
CA VAL A 3 -1.03 -10.82 -10.12
C VAL A 3 -1.82 -12.10 -9.95
N ALA A 4 -1.80 -12.67 -8.74
CA ALA A 4 -2.49 -13.92 -8.42
C ALA A 4 -2.84 -14.00 -6.93
N GLU A 5 -3.78 -14.88 -6.58
CA GLU A 5 -3.99 -15.28 -5.20
C GLU A 5 -2.91 -16.25 -4.72
N SER A 6 -2.41 -16.06 -3.51
CA SER A 6 -1.45 -16.94 -2.87
C SER A 6 -1.79 -17.14 -1.38
N PRO A 7 -1.56 -18.34 -0.83
CA PRO A 7 -1.76 -18.56 0.60
C PRO A 7 -0.66 -17.86 1.42
N VAL A 8 -1.07 -17.19 2.49
CA VAL A 8 -0.17 -16.52 3.45
C VAL A 8 -0.57 -16.87 4.88
N ASN A 9 0.35 -16.69 5.82
CA ASN A 9 0.09 -16.88 7.25
C ASN A 9 0.95 -15.91 8.08
N PHE A 10 0.42 -14.73 8.36
CA PHE A 10 1.10 -13.72 9.18
C PHE A 10 0.69 -13.79 10.66
N THR A 11 -0.51 -14.29 10.96
CA THR A 11 -1.14 -14.23 12.29
C THR A 11 -1.25 -15.59 12.96
N GLY A 12 -0.76 -16.66 12.33
CA GLY A 12 -1.01 -18.05 12.72
C GLY A 12 -2.26 -18.65 12.05
N ARG A 13 -2.98 -17.87 11.24
CA ARG A 13 -4.17 -18.31 10.50
C ARG A 13 -3.93 -18.22 9.00
N PRO A 14 -4.01 -19.32 8.23
CA PRO A 14 -3.90 -19.26 6.77
C PRO A 14 -4.99 -18.37 6.15
N ARG A 15 -4.60 -17.52 5.21
CA ARG A 15 -5.46 -16.67 4.40
C ARG A 15 -5.03 -16.68 2.96
N MET A 16 -5.96 -16.36 2.05
CA MET A 16 -5.62 -16.05 0.67
C MET A 16 -5.35 -14.55 0.56
N ALA A 17 -4.26 -14.20 -0.09
CA ALA A 17 -3.83 -12.83 -0.31
C ALA A 17 -3.69 -12.55 -1.80
N THR A 18 -3.86 -11.29 -2.20
CA THR A 18 -3.55 -10.84 -3.56
C THR A 18 -2.07 -10.50 -3.64
N THR A 19 -1.33 -11.25 -4.44
CA THR A 19 0.13 -11.13 -4.52
C THR A 19 0.58 -10.69 -5.90
N ILE A 20 1.77 -10.09 -5.98
CA ILE A 20 2.48 -9.88 -7.23
C ILE A 20 3.71 -10.77 -7.21
N ASN A 21 3.82 -11.65 -8.21
CA ASN A 21 4.87 -12.68 -8.31
C ASN A 21 4.95 -13.59 -7.07
N GLY A 22 3.82 -13.80 -6.38
CA GLY A 22 3.70 -14.72 -5.24
C GLY A 22 4.25 -14.21 -3.91
N SER A 23 4.57 -12.93 -3.77
CA SER A 23 5.12 -12.35 -2.53
C SER A 23 4.33 -11.15 -2.00
N ILE A 24 4.45 -10.92 -0.69
CA ILE A 24 4.01 -9.72 0.04
C ILE A 24 5.15 -9.31 0.99
N PRO A 25 5.64 -8.08 0.92
CA PRO A 25 5.40 -7.13 -0.18
C PRO A 25 5.78 -7.71 -1.54
N ALA A 26 5.24 -7.13 -2.60
CA ALA A 26 5.61 -7.45 -3.97
C ALA A 26 7.10 -7.13 -4.22
N PRO A 27 7.73 -7.65 -5.29
CA PRO A 27 9.13 -7.39 -5.57
C PRO A 27 9.46 -5.90 -5.61
N THR A 28 10.54 -5.48 -4.96
CA THR A 28 11.09 -4.13 -5.12
C THR A 28 11.55 -3.92 -6.56
N LEU A 29 10.98 -2.94 -7.24
CA LEU A 29 11.39 -2.53 -8.57
C LEU A 29 12.50 -1.47 -8.43
N LYS A 30 13.71 -1.81 -8.89
CA LYS A 30 14.82 -0.86 -9.00
C LYS A 30 14.97 -0.44 -10.46
N LEU A 31 14.77 0.83 -10.70
CA LEU A 31 14.77 1.46 -12.03
C LEU A 31 15.74 2.65 -12.01
N ARG A 32 16.00 3.26 -13.16
CA ARG A 32 16.92 4.38 -13.27
C ARG A 32 16.28 5.56 -13.97
N GLU A 33 16.54 6.76 -13.46
CA GLU A 33 16.12 8.01 -14.08
C GLU A 33 16.60 8.10 -15.55
N GLY A 34 15.73 8.55 -16.42
CA GLY A 34 15.97 8.67 -17.85
C GLY A 34 15.64 7.41 -18.66
N ASP A 35 15.46 6.25 -18.01
CA ASP A 35 15.09 5.03 -18.72
C ASP A 35 13.61 5.06 -19.16
N THR A 36 13.36 4.45 -20.32
CA THR A 36 12.00 4.08 -20.73
C THR A 36 11.74 2.65 -20.28
N VAL A 37 10.82 2.50 -19.34
CA VAL A 37 10.48 1.20 -18.80
C VAL A 37 9.28 0.60 -19.51
N THR A 38 9.28 -0.73 -19.62
CA THR A 38 8.15 -1.51 -20.13
C THR A 38 7.82 -2.59 -19.10
N ILE A 39 6.67 -2.46 -18.43
CA ILE A 39 6.24 -3.38 -17.40
C ILE A 39 4.96 -4.06 -17.85
N ARG A 40 5.03 -5.38 -18.06
CA ARG A 40 3.86 -6.21 -18.39
C ARG A 40 3.27 -6.78 -17.12
N VAL A 41 1.97 -6.57 -16.93
CA VAL A 41 1.20 -7.05 -15.78
C VAL A 41 0.14 -8.02 -16.27
N THR A 42 0.26 -9.28 -15.88
CA THR A 42 -0.69 -10.34 -16.20
C THR A 42 -1.62 -10.59 -15.03
N ASN A 43 -2.91 -10.46 -15.25
CA ASN A 43 -3.94 -10.73 -14.25
C ASN A 43 -4.35 -12.21 -14.25
N ARG A 44 -4.07 -12.92 -13.16
CA ARG A 44 -4.54 -14.29 -12.90
C ARG A 44 -5.64 -14.37 -11.84
N LEU A 45 -6.17 -13.23 -11.41
CA LEU A 45 -7.34 -13.18 -10.52
C LEU A 45 -8.62 -13.50 -11.30
N ARG A 46 -9.70 -13.71 -10.57
CA ARG A 46 -11.06 -13.88 -11.13
C ARG A 46 -11.78 -12.55 -11.34
N GLU A 47 -11.19 -11.46 -10.91
CA GLU A 47 -11.70 -10.09 -11.00
C GLU A 47 -10.69 -9.17 -11.71
N ALA A 48 -11.14 -8.00 -12.11
CA ALA A 48 -10.25 -7.00 -12.71
C ALA A 48 -9.24 -6.47 -11.68
N THR A 49 -8.07 -6.10 -12.17
CA THR A 49 -6.99 -5.54 -11.37
C THR A 49 -6.36 -4.32 -12.05
N SER A 50 -5.45 -3.66 -11.36
CA SER A 50 -4.67 -2.54 -11.86
C SER A 50 -3.40 -2.39 -11.07
N ILE A 51 -2.42 -1.64 -11.61
CA ILE A 51 -1.28 -1.15 -10.83
C ILE A 51 -1.17 0.36 -11.04
N HIS A 52 -1.21 1.09 -9.94
CA HIS A 52 -0.91 2.51 -9.86
C HIS A 52 0.55 2.70 -9.41
N TRP A 53 1.25 3.61 -10.08
CA TRP A 53 2.65 3.96 -9.82
C TRP A 53 2.69 5.21 -8.95
N HIS A 54 2.56 5.02 -7.64
CA HIS A 54 2.33 6.11 -6.70
C HIS A 54 3.49 7.09 -6.63
N GLY A 55 3.20 8.35 -6.97
CA GLY A 55 4.18 9.44 -6.94
C GLY A 55 5.05 9.57 -8.20
N ILE A 56 4.89 8.72 -9.20
CA ILE A 56 5.62 8.80 -10.46
C ILE A 56 4.93 9.75 -11.43
N ILE A 57 5.69 10.67 -12.02
CA ILE A 57 5.24 11.52 -13.12
C ILE A 57 5.29 10.68 -14.40
N LEU A 58 4.14 10.45 -15.01
CA LEU A 58 3.99 9.58 -16.16
C LEU A 58 2.79 10.01 -17.04
N PRO A 59 2.70 9.50 -18.28
CA PRO A 59 1.53 9.74 -19.14
C PRO A 59 0.24 9.25 -18.48
N TYR A 60 -0.80 10.04 -18.53
CA TYR A 60 -2.11 9.79 -17.92
C TYR A 60 -2.63 8.35 -18.13
N GLN A 61 -2.50 7.82 -19.36
CA GLN A 61 -2.98 6.48 -19.71
C GLN A 61 -2.21 5.36 -19.00
N MET A 62 -1.06 5.66 -18.41
CA MET A 62 -0.20 4.72 -17.69
C MET A 62 -0.33 4.85 -16.16
N ASP A 63 -1.19 5.76 -15.66
CA ASP A 63 -1.38 6.01 -14.24
C ASP A 63 -2.03 4.82 -13.48
N GLY A 64 -2.74 3.97 -14.20
CA GLY A 64 -3.26 2.72 -13.67
C GLY A 64 -4.49 2.83 -12.78
N VAL A 65 -5.29 3.90 -12.93
CA VAL A 65 -6.54 4.10 -12.17
C VAL A 65 -7.74 3.68 -13.02
N PRO A 66 -8.40 2.53 -12.71
CA PRO A 66 -9.52 2.02 -13.50
C PRO A 66 -10.70 2.98 -13.53
N GLY A 67 -11.30 3.11 -14.72
CA GLY A 67 -12.43 4.02 -14.95
C GLY A 67 -12.05 5.51 -15.03
N VAL A 68 -10.77 5.84 -14.82
CA VAL A 68 -10.21 7.18 -14.95
C VAL A 68 -9.16 7.18 -16.06
N SER A 69 -8.02 6.56 -15.86
CA SER A 69 -6.91 6.58 -16.83
C SER A 69 -6.91 5.40 -17.81
N PHE A 70 -7.55 4.28 -17.46
CA PHE A 70 -7.67 3.09 -18.32
C PHE A 70 -8.80 2.17 -17.82
N PRO A 71 -9.18 1.11 -18.59
CA PRO A 71 -10.32 0.25 -18.22
C PRO A 71 -10.03 -0.75 -17.09
N GLY A 72 -8.79 -0.90 -16.66
CA GLY A 72 -8.33 -1.99 -15.80
C GLY A 72 -7.80 -3.17 -16.61
N ILE A 73 -7.32 -4.19 -15.91
CA ILE A 73 -6.79 -5.44 -16.50
C ILE A 73 -7.78 -6.55 -16.19
N ALA A 74 -8.51 -7.03 -17.20
CA ALA A 74 -9.50 -8.08 -17.02
C ALA A 74 -8.86 -9.44 -16.65
N PRO A 75 -9.62 -10.38 -16.07
CA PRO A 75 -9.13 -11.73 -15.79
C PRO A 75 -8.50 -12.40 -17.01
N GLY A 76 -7.28 -12.92 -16.85
CA GLY A 76 -6.51 -13.59 -17.92
C GLY A 76 -5.77 -12.63 -18.86
N GLU A 77 -6.00 -11.35 -18.79
CA GLU A 77 -5.37 -10.37 -19.67
C GLU A 77 -3.99 -9.92 -19.16
N THR A 78 -3.23 -9.34 -20.09
CA THR A 78 -1.95 -8.70 -19.81
C THR A 78 -1.99 -7.26 -20.32
N PHE A 79 -1.75 -6.30 -19.44
CA PHE A 79 -1.58 -4.89 -19.80
C PHE A 79 -0.10 -4.53 -19.79
N THR A 80 0.31 -3.67 -20.73
CA THR A 80 1.68 -3.18 -20.85
C THR A 80 1.74 -1.71 -20.48
N TYR A 81 2.35 -1.42 -19.33
CA TYR A 81 2.72 -0.06 -18.95
C TYR A 81 4.03 0.29 -19.63
N GLN A 82 4.08 1.45 -20.28
CA GLN A 82 5.31 1.96 -20.88
C GLN A 82 5.41 3.46 -20.66
N PHE A 83 6.46 3.88 -19.95
CA PHE A 83 6.69 5.29 -19.66
C PHE A 83 8.17 5.55 -19.39
N ARG A 84 8.56 6.81 -19.54
CA ARG A 84 9.88 7.28 -19.19
C ARG A 84 9.92 7.74 -17.74
N LEU A 85 11.02 7.45 -17.05
CA LEU A 85 11.28 7.90 -15.69
C LEU A 85 11.99 9.26 -15.72
N GLU A 86 11.37 10.29 -15.17
CA GLU A 86 11.89 11.67 -15.21
C GLU A 86 12.26 12.20 -13.82
N GLN A 87 12.22 11.35 -12.81
CA GLN A 87 12.47 11.72 -11.41
C GLN A 87 13.18 10.60 -10.67
N THR A 88 13.96 10.94 -9.66
CA THR A 88 14.59 10.01 -8.74
C THR A 88 13.82 9.93 -7.42
N GLY A 89 14.04 8.87 -6.66
CA GLY A 89 13.48 8.75 -5.31
C GLY A 89 12.99 7.37 -4.95
N THR A 90 12.36 7.32 -3.80
CA THR A 90 11.74 6.12 -3.23
C THR A 90 10.25 6.27 -3.29
N TYR A 91 9.61 5.37 -4.01
CA TYR A 91 8.19 5.34 -4.30
C TYR A 91 7.63 3.96 -4.00
N TRP A 92 6.37 3.74 -4.30
CA TRP A 92 5.73 2.44 -4.22
C TRP A 92 4.74 2.25 -5.35
N TYR A 93 4.31 1.03 -5.57
CA TYR A 93 3.26 0.70 -6.52
C TYR A 93 2.24 -0.22 -5.83
N HIS A 94 0.97 -0.08 -6.19
CA HIS A 94 -0.10 -0.81 -5.55
C HIS A 94 -1.32 -0.95 -6.46
N SER A 95 -2.26 -1.81 -6.06
CA SER A 95 -3.54 -1.89 -6.75
C SER A 95 -4.38 -0.64 -6.51
N HIS A 96 -5.08 -0.22 -7.54
CA HIS A 96 -6.14 0.79 -7.45
C HIS A 96 -7.52 0.18 -7.74
N SER A 97 -7.67 -1.13 -7.50
CA SER A 97 -8.89 -1.91 -7.76
C SER A 97 -9.43 -2.51 -6.45
N GLY A 98 -10.64 -2.11 -6.07
CA GLY A 98 -11.31 -2.63 -4.87
C GLY A 98 -10.47 -2.50 -3.61
N THR A 99 -10.34 -3.61 -2.87
CA THR A 99 -9.53 -3.71 -1.64
C THR A 99 -8.26 -4.54 -1.82
N GLN A 100 -7.78 -4.71 -3.06
CA GLN A 100 -6.62 -5.55 -3.37
C GLN A 100 -5.32 -5.05 -2.74
N GLU A 101 -5.17 -3.73 -2.55
CA GLU A 101 -4.06 -3.16 -1.79
C GLU A 101 -4.05 -3.70 -0.35
N GLN A 102 -5.18 -3.67 0.34
CA GLN A 102 -5.33 -4.18 1.71
C GLN A 102 -5.04 -5.69 1.79
N THR A 103 -5.28 -6.44 0.74
CA THR A 103 -5.02 -7.88 0.70
C THR A 103 -3.62 -8.26 0.23
N GLY A 104 -2.71 -7.27 0.03
CA GLY A 104 -1.29 -7.51 -0.18
C GLY A 104 -0.71 -7.03 -1.51
N MET A 105 -1.49 -6.37 -2.35
CA MET A 105 -1.03 -5.94 -3.67
C MET A 105 -0.32 -4.58 -3.64
N TYR A 106 0.87 -4.56 -3.08
CA TYR A 106 1.74 -3.38 -2.99
C TYR A 106 3.22 -3.79 -3.00
N GLY A 107 4.09 -2.89 -3.47
CA GLY A 107 5.54 -3.10 -3.50
C GLY A 107 6.31 -1.79 -3.64
N ALA A 108 7.57 -1.80 -3.25
CA ALA A 108 8.45 -0.65 -3.33
C ALA A 108 8.96 -0.42 -4.76
N LEU A 109 9.12 0.86 -5.13
CA LEU A 109 9.68 1.29 -6.39
C LEU A 109 10.78 2.32 -6.11
N ILE A 110 12.00 1.99 -6.52
CA ILE A 110 13.18 2.84 -6.35
C ILE A 110 13.61 3.33 -7.72
N VAL A 111 13.73 4.63 -7.88
CA VAL A 111 14.29 5.23 -9.09
C VAL A 111 15.65 5.83 -8.73
N GLU A 112 16.70 5.12 -9.11
CA GLU A 112 18.07 5.55 -8.90
C GLU A 112 18.39 6.75 -9.80
N PRO A 113 19.24 7.70 -9.35
CA PRO A 113 19.63 8.83 -10.17
C PRO A 113 20.43 8.37 -11.40
N ARG A 114 20.33 9.17 -12.46
CA ARG A 114 21.09 8.94 -13.70
C ARG A 114 22.58 9.00 -13.47
N ASP A 115 23.00 9.98 -12.69
CA ASP A 115 24.40 10.17 -12.28
C ASP A 115 24.66 9.47 -10.94
N ALA A 116 25.93 9.40 -10.54
CA ALA A 116 26.29 8.77 -9.28
C ALA A 116 25.60 9.48 -8.11
N ASP A 117 24.94 8.70 -7.24
CA ASP A 117 24.34 9.22 -6.02
C ASP A 117 25.45 9.84 -5.14
N PRO A 118 25.30 11.11 -4.74
CA PRO A 118 26.24 11.76 -3.83
C PRO A 118 26.21 11.14 -2.43
N ILE A 119 25.14 10.48 -2.05
CA ILE A 119 25.00 9.81 -0.75
C ILE A 119 25.63 8.43 -0.84
N ARG A 120 26.65 8.20 -0.03
CA ARG A 120 27.30 6.89 0.10
C ARG A 120 26.94 6.29 1.44
N ALA A 121 26.45 5.05 1.43
CA ALA A 121 26.16 4.28 2.62
C ALA A 121 26.86 2.92 2.52
N ASP A 122 27.28 2.38 3.67
CA ASP A 122 27.85 1.04 3.73
C ASP A 122 26.79 -0.04 3.50
N ARG A 123 25.53 0.27 3.81
CA ARG A 123 24.36 -0.58 3.62
C ARG A 123 23.14 0.27 3.29
N ASP A 124 22.32 -0.22 2.37
CA ASP A 124 21.06 0.38 1.96
C ASP A 124 19.93 -0.65 2.10
N TYR A 125 18.85 -0.28 2.77
CA TYR A 125 17.70 -1.14 3.01
C TYR A 125 16.42 -0.44 2.57
N VAL A 126 15.56 -1.17 1.88
CA VAL A 126 14.19 -0.74 1.59
C VAL A 126 13.28 -1.27 2.70
N VAL A 127 12.66 -0.35 3.45
CA VAL A 127 11.69 -0.69 4.49
C VAL A 127 10.31 -0.24 4.04
N GLN A 128 9.43 -1.18 3.81
CA GLN A 128 8.03 -0.92 3.46
C GLN A 128 7.14 -1.26 4.66
N LEU A 129 6.40 -0.27 5.15
CA LEU A 129 5.41 -0.46 6.19
C LEU A 129 4.09 -0.89 5.56
N SER A 130 3.38 -1.81 6.20
CA SER A 130 2.09 -2.29 5.73
C SER A 130 1.26 -2.85 6.87
N ASP A 131 -0.06 -2.80 6.70
CA ASP A 131 -1.02 -3.41 7.62
C ASP A 131 -1.47 -4.77 7.09
N TRP A 132 -1.89 -5.63 8.01
CA TRP A 132 -2.55 -6.89 7.70
C TRP A 132 -3.76 -7.10 8.59
N THR A 133 -4.82 -7.64 8.03
CA THR A 133 -5.97 -8.14 8.78
C THR A 133 -6.40 -9.50 8.24
N ASP A 134 -6.81 -10.39 9.15
CA ASP A 134 -7.44 -11.66 8.78
C ASP A 134 -8.94 -11.50 8.47
N GLU A 135 -9.49 -10.34 8.74
CA GLU A 135 -10.88 -10.02 8.44
C GLU A 135 -11.05 -9.68 6.96
N ASP A 136 -12.22 -9.98 6.41
CA ASP A 136 -12.61 -9.56 5.07
C ASP A 136 -12.49 -8.02 4.96
N PRO A 137 -11.70 -7.48 4.01
CA PRO A 137 -11.45 -6.04 3.91
C PRO A 137 -12.72 -5.23 3.61
N MET A 138 -13.73 -5.80 2.96
CA MET A 138 -15.01 -5.13 2.75
C MET A 138 -15.79 -4.97 4.05
N ARG A 139 -15.68 -5.93 4.98
CA ARG A 139 -16.24 -5.80 6.34
C ARG A 139 -15.50 -4.75 7.15
N VAL A 140 -14.16 -4.70 7.05
CA VAL A 140 -13.34 -3.65 7.67
C VAL A 140 -13.79 -2.28 7.17
N LEU A 141 -13.91 -2.10 5.86
CA LEU A 141 -14.37 -0.87 5.25
C LEU A 141 -15.79 -0.46 5.73
N ALA A 142 -16.71 -1.42 5.82
CA ALA A 142 -18.07 -1.17 6.30
C ALA A 142 -18.07 -0.67 7.76
N LYS A 143 -17.26 -1.27 8.62
CA LYS A 143 -17.11 -0.85 10.03
C LYS A 143 -16.51 0.57 10.12
N LEU A 144 -15.44 0.85 9.38
CA LEU A 144 -14.79 2.16 9.37
C LEU A 144 -15.71 3.27 8.81
N LYS A 145 -16.59 2.94 7.85
CA LYS A 145 -17.61 3.88 7.37
C LYS A 145 -18.70 4.17 8.42
N ALA A 146 -19.00 3.20 9.27
CA ALA A 146 -19.97 3.39 10.36
C ALA A 146 -19.33 4.11 11.56
N GLN A 147 -18.06 3.81 11.85
CA GLN A 147 -17.30 4.37 12.95
C GLN A 147 -15.82 4.41 12.56
N SER A 148 -15.29 5.60 12.29
CA SER A 148 -13.93 5.80 11.77
C SER A 148 -12.82 5.32 12.70
N ASP A 149 -13.09 5.27 14.00
CA ASP A 149 -12.20 4.85 15.07
C ASP A 149 -12.46 3.42 15.58
N TYR A 150 -13.24 2.62 14.85
CA TYR A 150 -13.67 1.27 15.26
C TYR A 150 -12.51 0.37 15.73
N TYR A 151 -11.34 0.47 15.10
CA TYR A 151 -10.15 -0.32 15.45
C TYR A 151 -9.15 0.43 16.34
N ASN A 152 -9.47 1.64 16.79
CA ASN A 152 -8.62 2.38 17.73
C ASN A 152 -8.86 1.91 19.16
N PHE A 153 -8.20 0.82 19.56
CA PHE A 153 -8.29 0.24 20.90
C PHE A 153 -7.50 1.02 21.97
N ASN A 154 -6.74 2.04 21.58
CA ASN A 154 -5.97 2.90 22.49
C ASN A 154 -6.70 4.20 22.83
N GLN A 155 -7.99 4.29 22.56
CA GLN A 155 -8.77 5.46 22.94
C GLN A 155 -8.87 5.58 24.47
N PRO A 156 -8.70 6.80 25.01
CA PRO A 156 -8.87 7.05 26.42
C PRO A 156 -10.28 6.69 26.87
N THR A 157 -10.40 5.77 27.80
CA THR A 157 -11.69 5.37 28.37
C THR A 157 -12.14 6.31 29.49
N ALA A 158 -13.40 6.20 29.92
CA ALA A 158 -13.87 6.90 31.13
C ALA A 158 -13.06 6.50 32.37
N ILE A 159 -12.62 5.25 32.45
CA ILE A 159 -11.77 4.76 33.55
C ILE A 159 -10.41 5.49 33.54
N ASP A 160 -9.80 5.65 32.37
CA ASP A 160 -8.54 6.39 32.23
C ASP A 160 -8.72 7.87 32.61
N PHE A 161 -9.89 8.45 32.31
CA PHE A 161 -10.20 9.80 32.75
C PHE A 161 -10.20 9.91 34.29
N PHE A 162 -10.89 9.01 34.98
CA PHE A 162 -10.94 9.03 36.45
C PHE A 162 -9.57 8.76 37.07
N ARG A 163 -8.73 7.92 36.47
CA ARG A 163 -7.34 7.72 36.88
C ARG A 163 -6.54 9.01 36.71
N ASP A 164 -6.61 9.64 35.54
CA ASP A 164 -5.93 10.91 35.28
C ASP A 164 -6.36 12.00 36.27
N VAL A 165 -7.68 12.07 36.61
CA VAL A 165 -8.18 13.02 37.62
C VAL A 165 -7.60 12.72 39.00
N ALA A 166 -7.49 11.44 39.38
CA ALA A 166 -6.90 11.04 40.66
C ALA A 166 -5.38 11.38 40.73
N ASP A 167 -4.67 11.18 39.60
CA ASP A 167 -3.21 11.31 39.54
C ASP A 167 -2.76 12.77 39.35
N MET A 168 -3.44 13.56 38.54
CA MET A 168 -2.98 14.92 38.16
C MET A 168 -3.98 16.06 38.41
N GLY A 169 -5.18 15.76 38.90
CA GLY A 169 -6.27 16.68 39.13
C GLY A 169 -7.15 16.94 37.90
N LEU A 170 -8.37 17.42 38.15
CA LEU A 170 -9.41 17.57 37.11
C LEU A 170 -8.98 18.50 35.95
N SER A 171 -8.38 19.65 36.26
CA SER A 171 -7.97 20.61 35.21
C SER A 171 -6.99 20.01 34.23
N ARG A 172 -5.91 19.38 34.72
CA ARG A 172 -4.90 18.73 33.86
C ARG A 172 -5.45 17.50 33.11
N ALA A 173 -6.36 16.79 33.73
CA ALA A 173 -7.01 15.63 33.06
C ALA A 173 -7.92 16.07 31.91
N LEU A 174 -8.56 17.23 32.01
CA LEU A 174 -9.33 17.86 30.94
C LEU A 174 -8.43 18.40 29.84
N ASP A 175 -7.35 19.14 30.20
CA ASP A 175 -6.38 19.69 29.25
C ASP A 175 -5.73 18.58 28.38
N LYS A 176 -5.40 17.43 28.99
CA LYS A 176 -4.86 16.25 28.29
C LYS A 176 -5.79 15.70 27.21
N ARG A 177 -7.09 15.96 27.31
CA ARG A 177 -8.12 15.46 26.36
C ARG A 177 -8.62 16.52 25.38
N ALA A 178 -8.23 17.77 25.60
CA ALA A 178 -8.60 18.88 24.72
C ALA A 178 -7.59 19.09 23.56
N MET A 179 -6.47 18.35 23.56
CA MET A 179 -5.49 18.29 22.47
C MET A 179 -5.82 17.16 21.51
#